data_ae7dc3e80cf269f60b4ed46d440dd8a5
#
_entry.id   ae7dc3e80cf269f60b4ed46d440dd8a5
#
_cell.length_a   1.000
_cell.length_b   1.000
_cell.length_c   1.000
_cell.angle_alpha   90.00
_cell.angle_beta   90.00
_cell.angle_gamma   90.00
#
_symmetry.space_group_name_H-M   'P 1'
#
loop_
_entity.id
_entity.type
_entity.pdbx_description
1 polymer ?
#
loop_
_entity_poly.entity_id
_entity_poly.type
_entity_poly.pdbx_seq_one_letter_code
_entity_poly.pdbx_strand_id
1 'polypeptide(L)'
;MEVVVKSLIGIFTVVEGKIYLLMKGNNLFNITCYDNVELENQKFIENNLNIDSLNLKQCYTFSEKEDDKLVISILYSDIVNYNSIKTNDFILMPIEEVNKDIYIYKLIECLKKDLVLNSTIKKLYPEEFALPEIQKIYEELLEKKYDRRNFRKKLIKLDVIEDLNKISENKKGRPAKLYRFKDITEDKILF
;
A
#
# COMPACT_ATOMS: atom_id res chain seq x y z
N MET A 1 2.98 -32.50 17.96
CA MET A 1 2.28 -31.22 17.75
C MET A 1 2.49 -30.84 16.29
N GLU A 2 1.44 -30.76 15.55
CA GLU A 2 1.49 -30.34 14.14
C GLU A 2 1.68 -28.83 14.07
N VAL A 3 2.49 -28.35 13.12
CA VAL A 3 2.69 -26.92 12.86
C VAL A 3 2.02 -26.56 11.53
N VAL A 4 1.14 -25.57 11.55
CA VAL A 4 0.49 -25.05 10.36
C VAL A 4 0.97 -23.62 10.13
N VAL A 5 1.50 -23.34 8.95
CA VAL A 5 1.93 -21.98 8.56
C VAL A 5 0.90 -21.39 7.61
N LYS A 6 0.37 -20.22 7.95
CA LYS A 6 -0.56 -19.45 7.13
C LYS A 6 0.12 -18.13 6.71
N SER A 7 -0.01 -17.76 5.45
CA SER A 7 0.34 -16.44 4.95
C SER A 7 -0.93 -15.63 4.73
N LEU A 8 -1.00 -14.45 5.35
CA LEU A 8 -2.09 -13.49 5.21
C LEU A 8 -1.55 -12.27 4.45
N ILE A 9 -2.15 -11.95 3.32
CA ILE A 9 -1.60 -10.94 2.39
C ILE A 9 -2.57 -9.77 2.31
N GLY A 10 -2.09 -8.58 2.69
CA GLY A 10 -2.76 -7.30 2.53
C GLY A 10 -2.14 -6.50 1.39
N ILE A 11 -2.89 -6.29 0.31
CA ILE A 11 -2.45 -5.47 -0.81
C ILE A 11 -3.25 -4.18 -0.79
N PHE A 12 -2.53 -3.07 -0.69
CA PHE A 12 -3.12 -1.74 -0.71
C PHE A 12 -2.99 -1.09 -2.08
N THR A 13 -3.93 -0.23 -2.39
CA THR A 13 -3.89 0.63 -3.57
C THR A 13 -4.55 1.98 -3.28
N VAL A 14 -4.39 2.92 -4.21
CA VAL A 14 -5.02 4.23 -4.12
C VAL A 14 -5.88 4.48 -5.35
N VAL A 15 -7.13 4.89 -5.12
CA VAL A 15 -8.06 5.33 -6.15
C VAL A 15 -8.62 6.69 -5.76
N GLU A 16 -8.51 7.68 -6.63
CA GLU A 16 -9.00 9.06 -6.41
C GLU A 16 -8.53 9.70 -5.08
N GLY A 17 -7.32 9.35 -4.63
CA GLY A 17 -6.72 9.88 -3.41
C GLY A 17 -7.26 9.26 -2.13
N LYS A 18 -7.94 8.11 -2.20
CA LYS A 18 -8.35 7.27 -1.07
C LYS A 18 -7.61 5.96 -1.09
N ILE A 19 -7.31 5.42 0.08
CA ILE A 19 -6.60 4.16 0.25
C ILE A 19 -7.60 3.01 0.37
N TYR A 20 -7.34 1.95 -0.37
CA TYR A 20 -8.14 0.73 -0.37
C TYR A 20 -7.28 -0.48 -0.05
N LEU A 21 -7.89 -1.44 0.62
CA LEU A 21 -7.35 -2.79 0.80
C LEU A 21 -8.06 -3.73 -0.18
N LEU A 22 -7.29 -4.54 -0.90
CA LEU A 22 -7.83 -5.58 -1.76
C LEU A 22 -8.26 -6.77 -0.89
N MET A 23 -9.49 -7.23 -1.05
CA MET A 23 -10.05 -8.31 -0.25
C MET A 23 -10.72 -9.38 -1.12
N LYS A 24 -10.68 -10.62 -0.68
CA LYS A 24 -11.46 -11.73 -1.27
C LYS A 24 -12.73 -11.95 -0.45
N GLY A 25 -13.84 -11.39 -0.95
CA GLY A 25 -15.04 -11.25 -0.11
C GLY A 25 -14.75 -10.33 1.08
N ASN A 26 -14.99 -10.78 2.29
CA ASN A 26 -14.74 -10.01 3.52
C ASN A 26 -13.41 -10.38 4.21
N ASN A 27 -12.52 -11.11 3.52
CA ASN A 27 -11.28 -11.63 4.13
C ASN A 27 -10.05 -11.15 3.37
N LEU A 28 -8.91 -11.14 4.07
CA LEU A 28 -7.60 -11.04 3.45
C LEU A 28 -7.34 -12.25 2.54
N PHE A 29 -6.45 -12.09 1.57
CA PHE A 29 -5.90 -13.23 0.86
C PHE A 29 -5.15 -14.12 1.87
N ASN A 30 -5.46 -15.43 1.85
CA ASN A 30 -4.95 -16.39 2.83
C ASN A 30 -4.47 -17.65 2.11
N ILE A 31 -3.27 -18.10 2.47
CA ILE A 31 -2.62 -19.28 1.92
C ILE A 31 -2.12 -20.14 3.06
N THR A 32 -2.40 -21.44 3.03
CA THR A 32 -1.70 -22.40 3.89
C THR A 32 -0.41 -22.81 3.19
N CYS A 33 0.73 -22.57 3.81
CA CYS A 33 2.05 -22.81 3.23
C CYS A 33 2.60 -24.17 3.70
N TYR A 34 3.15 -24.92 2.76
CA TYR A 34 3.68 -26.26 3.01
C TYR A 34 5.18 -26.37 2.75
N ASP A 35 5.77 -25.41 2.03
CA ASP A 35 7.18 -25.42 1.68
C ASP A 35 7.79 -24.02 1.86
N ASN A 36 8.08 -23.31 0.79
CA ASN A 36 8.66 -21.98 0.84
C ASN A 36 7.58 -20.90 0.79
N VAL A 37 7.38 -20.20 1.91
CA VAL A 37 6.31 -19.19 2.06
C VAL A 37 6.41 -18.08 1.03
N GLU A 38 7.61 -17.59 0.75
CA GLU A 38 7.80 -16.49 -0.22
C GLU A 38 7.45 -16.92 -1.64
N LEU A 39 7.90 -18.12 -2.03
CA LEU A 39 7.61 -18.68 -3.35
C LEU A 39 6.12 -19.00 -3.53
N GLU A 40 5.47 -19.52 -2.48
CA GLU A 40 4.04 -19.80 -2.50
C GLU A 40 3.21 -18.52 -2.57
N ASN A 41 3.60 -17.48 -1.83
CA ASN A 41 3.01 -16.15 -1.93
C ASN A 41 3.13 -15.58 -3.34
N GLN A 42 4.31 -15.63 -3.94
CA GLN A 42 4.54 -15.14 -5.29
C GLN A 42 3.64 -15.85 -6.31
N LYS A 43 3.63 -17.18 -6.30
CA LYS A 43 2.76 -17.98 -7.19
C LYS A 43 1.28 -17.68 -7.00
N PHE A 44 0.85 -17.50 -5.74
CA PHE A 44 -0.54 -17.16 -5.45
C PHE A 44 -0.93 -15.81 -6.07
N ILE A 45 -0.09 -14.82 -5.93
CA ILE A 45 -0.34 -13.47 -6.44
C ILE A 45 -0.34 -13.46 -7.97
N GLU A 46 0.65 -14.08 -8.60
CA GLU A 46 0.71 -14.21 -10.05
C GLU A 46 -0.55 -14.87 -10.62
N ASN A 47 -1.02 -15.94 -9.99
CA ASN A 47 -2.18 -16.70 -10.44
C ASN A 47 -3.53 -16.02 -10.18
N ASN A 48 -3.64 -15.23 -9.11
CA ASN A 48 -4.93 -14.67 -8.67
C ASN A 48 -5.07 -13.17 -8.98
N LEU A 49 -3.99 -12.41 -8.96
CA LEU A 49 -4.04 -10.95 -9.11
C LEU A 49 -3.38 -10.44 -10.38
N ASN A 50 -2.51 -11.27 -10.98
CA ASN A 50 -1.79 -10.93 -12.20
C ASN A 50 -1.17 -9.52 -12.14
N ILE A 51 -0.43 -9.27 -11.06
CA ILE A 51 0.28 -8.01 -10.79
C ILE A 51 1.76 -8.24 -11.09
N ASP A 52 2.31 -7.47 -12.02
CA ASP A 52 3.65 -7.70 -12.57
C ASP A 52 4.81 -7.44 -11.61
N SER A 53 4.60 -6.73 -10.48
CA SER A 53 5.70 -6.35 -9.58
C SER A 53 5.24 -6.15 -8.14
N LEU A 54 4.88 -7.24 -7.47
CA LEU A 54 4.68 -7.22 -6.03
C LEU A 54 5.99 -7.48 -5.31
N ASN A 55 6.29 -6.63 -4.34
CA ASN A 55 7.40 -6.81 -3.41
C ASN A 55 6.82 -6.93 -2.01
N LEU A 56 6.28 -8.11 -1.70
CA LEU A 56 5.69 -8.37 -0.40
C LEU A 56 6.73 -8.24 0.70
N LYS A 57 6.42 -7.40 1.67
CA LYS A 57 7.19 -7.26 2.90
C LYS A 57 6.47 -7.95 4.04
N GLN A 58 7.21 -8.72 4.83
CA GLN A 58 6.69 -9.27 6.07
C GLN A 58 6.45 -8.13 7.08
N CYS A 59 5.21 -8.05 7.56
CA CYS A 59 4.77 -7.03 8.51
C CYS A 59 4.83 -7.52 9.96
N TYR A 60 4.26 -8.70 10.20
CA TYR A 60 4.11 -9.25 11.54
C TYR A 60 3.98 -10.77 11.50
N THR A 61 4.22 -11.42 12.63
CA THR A 61 3.98 -12.86 12.80
C THR A 61 3.20 -13.08 14.08
N PHE A 62 2.12 -13.82 13.99
CA PHE A 62 1.35 -14.31 15.12
C PHE A 62 1.57 -15.79 15.29
N SER A 63 1.45 -16.26 16.51
CA SER A 63 1.39 -17.70 16.79
C SER A 63 0.32 -17.96 17.83
N GLU A 64 -0.50 -18.94 17.59
CA GLU A 64 -1.55 -19.35 18.49
C GLU A 64 -1.69 -20.87 18.48
N LYS A 65 -2.20 -21.41 19.57
CA LYS A 65 -2.49 -22.85 19.68
C LYS A 65 -3.96 -23.06 19.38
N GLU A 66 -4.24 -23.79 18.29
CA GLU A 66 -5.57 -24.24 17.91
C GLU A 66 -5.65 -25.75 18.13
N ASP A 67 -6.38 -26.21 19.13
CA ASP A 67 -6.43 -27.61 19.55
C ASP A 67 -5.02 -28.19 19.78
N ASP A 68 -4.62 -29.22 19.00
CA ASP A 68 -3.30 -29.85 19.07
C ASP A 68 -2.29 -29.31 18.03
N LYS A 69 -2.61 -28.20 17.38
CA LYS A 69 -1.76 -27.57 16.35
C LYS A 69 -1.21 -26.24 16.83
N LEU A 70 0.01 -25.94 16.43
CA LEU A 70 0.58 -24.60 16.48
C LEU A 70 0.33 -23.93 15.14
N VAL A 71 -0.49 -22.87 15.12
CA VAL A 71 -0.73 -22.07 13.93
C VAL A 71 0.17 -20.85 13.96
N ILE A 72 0.98 -20.68 12.91
CA ILE A 72 1.84 -19.53 12.70
C ILE A 72 1.27 -18.73 11.52
N SER A 73 0.75 -17.54 11.80
CA SER A 73 0.20 -16.63 10.78
C SER A 73 1.18 -15.51 10.50
N ILE A 74 1.69 -15.45 9.27
CA ILE A 74 2.66 -14.46 8.82
C ILE A 74 1.93 -13.44 7.95
N LEU A 75 1.97 -12.17 8.35
CA LEU A 75 1.38 -11.08 7.61
C LEU A 75 2.38 -10.49 6.63
N TYR A 76 1.96 -10.38 5.39
CA TYR A 76 2.67 -9.70 4.32
C TYR A 76 1.86 -8.54 3.77
N SER A 77 2.52 -7.47 3.37
CA SER A 77 1.86 -6.38 2.65
C SER A 77 2.72 -5.80 1.53
N ASP A 78 2.04 -5.22 0.57
CA ASP A 78 2.61 -4.26 -0.38
C ASP A 78 1.56 -3.23 -0.77
N ILE A 79 2.00 -2.15 -1.39
CA ILE A 79 1.14 -1.15 -2.00
C ILE A 79 1.44 -1.06 -3.49
N VAL A 80 0.40 -1.03 -4.32
CA VAL A 80 0.53 -1.08 -5.78
C VAL A 80 -0.27 0.03 -6.44
N ASN A 81 0.17 0.45 -7.62
CA ASN A 81 -0.65 1.31 -8.46
C ASN A 81 -1.90 0.56 -8.93
N TYR A 82 -3.07 1.15 -8.82
CA TYR A 82 -4.33 0.52 -9.21
C TYR A 82 -4.33 0.02 -10.66
N ASN A 83 -3.72 0.78 -11.56
CA ASN A 83 -3.64 0.42 -12.98
C ASN A 83 -2.73 -0.78 -13.28
N SER A 84 -1.92 -1.22 -12.33
CA SER A 84 -1.09 -2.42 -12.46
C SER A 84 -1.86 -3.71 -12.17
N ILE A 85 -3.08 -3.62 -11.64
CA ILE A 85 -3.92 -4.77 -11.29
C ILE A 85 -4.72 -5.17 -12.52
N LYS A 86 -4.54 -6.39 -13.01
CA LYS A 86 -5.12 -6.88 -14.27
C LYS A 86 -6.34 -7.80 -14.08
N THR A 87 -6.79 -8.00 -12.87
CA THR A 87 -7.96 -8.82 -12.54
C THR A 87 -8.97 -8.03 -11.75
N ASN A 88 -10.23 -8.45 -11.80
CA ASN A 88 -11.33 -7.85 -11.01
C ASN A 88 -11.88 -8.86 -9.97
N ASP A 89 -11.19 -9.95 -9.70
CA ASP A 89 -11.63 -10.98 -8.73
C ASP A 89 -11.26 -10.61 -7.28
N PHE A 90 -11.54 -9.37 -6.91
CA PHE A 90 -11.37 -8.83 -5.56
C PHE A 90 -12.37 -7.70 -5.29
N ILE A 91 -12.52 -7.36 -4.02
CA ILE A 91 -13.28 -6.19 -3.56
C ILE A 91 -12.28 -5.12 -3.11
N LEU A 92 -12.48 -3.88 -3.56
CA LEU A 92 -11.79 -2.70 -3.03
C LEU A 92 -12.54 -2.23 -1.78
N MET A 93 -11.96 -2.44 -0.62
CA MET A 93 -12.51 -1.99 0.66
C MET A 93 -11.77 -0.73 1.13
N PRO A 94 -12.46 0.41 1.28
CA PRO A 94 -11.83 1.60 1.87
C PRO A 94 -11.25 1.27 3.25
N ILE A 95 -10.04 1.71 3.58
CA ILE A 95 -9.41 1.38 4.88
C ILE A 95 -10.18 1.92 6.09
N GLU A 96 -11.00 2.95 5.89
CA GLU A 96 -11.89 3.52 6.91
C GLU A 96 -13.09 2.61 7.22
N GLU A 97 -13.51 1.75 6.26
CA GLU A 97 -14.67 0.86 6.35
C GLU A 97 -14.30 -0.59 6.70
N VAL A 98 -13.01 -0.95 6.62
CA VAL A 98 -12.55 -2.31 6.95
C VAL A 98 -12.78 -2.60 8.43
N ASN A 99 -13.31 -3.78 8.74
CA ASN A 99 -13.37 -4.27 10.10
C ASN A 99 -11.94 -4.48 10.65
N LYS A 100 -11.51 -3.61 11.54
CA LYS A 100 -10.14 -3.55 12.07
C LYS A 100 -9.91 -4.62 13.14
N ASP A 101 -9.84 -5.88 12.75
CA ASP A 101 -9.27 -6.92 13.59
C ASP A 101 -7.75 -6.71 13.79
N ILE A 102 -7.12 -7.56 14.59
CA ILE A 102 -5.70 -7.42 14.92
C ILE A 102 -4.80 -7.53 13.67
N TYR A 103 -5.16 -8.33 12.67
CA TYR A 103 -4.39 -8.51 11.45
C TYR A 103 -4.45 -7.25 10.58
N ILE A 104 -5.65 -6.74 10.35
CA ILE A 104 -5.88 -5.49 9.60
C ILE A 104 -5.19 -4.31 10.29
N TYR A 105 -5.30 -4.22 11.62
CA TYR A 105 -4.62 -3.19 12.39
C TYR A 105 -3.09 -3.21 12.15
N LYS A 106 -2.47 -4.40 12.21
CA LYS A 106 -1.03 -4.56 11.96
C LYS A 106 -0.63 -4.26 10.52
N LEU A 107 -1.47 -4.60 9.56
CA LEU A 107 -1.23 -4.23 8.15
C LEU A 107 -1.26 -2.71 7.94
N ILE A 108 -2.22 -2.02 8.55
CA ILE A 108 -2.30 -0.54 8.48
C ILE A 108 -1.10 0.11 9.18
N GLU A 109 -0.64 -0.42 10.33
CA GLU A 109 0.60 0.06 10.97
C GLU A 109 1.82 -0.11 10.05
N CYS A 110 1.90 -1.23 9.34
CA CYS A 110 2.98 -1.49 8.38
C CYS A 110 2.91 -0.48 7.21
N LEU A 111 1.73 -0.30 6.64
CA LEU A 111 1.50 0.69 5.58
C LEU A 111 1.88 2.11 6.01
N LYS A 112 1.53 2.51 7.24
CA LYS A 112 1.91 3.82 7.80
C LYS A 112 3.42 3.99 7.83
N LYS A 113 4.17 2.97 8.24
CA LYS A 113 5.64 2.99 8.26
C LYS A 113 6.24 3.06 6.87
N ASP A 114 5.68 2.31 5.92
CA ASP A 114 6.21 2.27 4.55
C ASP A 114 5.91 3.54 3.76
N LEU A 115 4.71 4.11 3.90
CA LEU A 115 4.34 5.33 3.16
C LEU A 115 5.06 6.60 3.62
N VAL A 116 5.72 6.58 4.77
CA VAL A 116 6.59 7.71 5.14
C VAL A 116 7.86 7.77 4.25
N LEU A 117 8.20 6.68 3.55
CA LEU A 117 9.32 6.62 2.61
C LEU A 117 8.90 7.06 1.21
N ASN A 118 9.75 7.82 0.54
CA ASN A 118 9.46 8.30 -0.81
C ASN A 118 9.41 7.18 -1.86
N SER A 119 10.16 6.10 -1.69
CA SER A 119 10.13 4.95 -2.61
C SER A 119 8.76 4.28 -2.66
N THR A 120 8.09 4.18 -1.52
CA THR A 120 6.76 3.56 -1.42
C THR A 120 5.70 4.41 -2.10
N ILE A 121 5.64 5.72 -1.82
CA ILE A 121 4.66 6.60 -2.44
C ILE A 121 4.91 6.75 -3.96
N LYS A 122 6.17 6.67 -4.41
CA LYS A 122 6.52 6.69 -5.82
C LYS A 122 5.93 5.51 -6.59
N LYS A 123 5.80 4.33 -6.00
CA LYS A 123 5.13 3.17 -6.64
C LYS A 123 3.70 3.47 -7.06
N LEU A 124 2.99 4.30 -6.29
CA LEU A 124 1.61 4.70 -6.59
C LEU A 124 1.52 5.70 -7.74
N TYR A 125 2.56 6.51 -7.90
CA TYR A 125 2.61 7.60 -8.88
C TYR A 125 3.92 7.49 -9.69
N PRO A 126 4.01 6.51 -10.60
CA PRO A 126 5.25 6.27 -11.35
C PRO A 126 5.58 7.38 -12.34
N GLU A 127 4.58 8.09 -12.85
CA GLU A 127 4.77 9.12 -13.88
C GLU A 127 4.63 10.53 -13.29
N GLU A 128 3.41 11.03 -13.23
CA GLU A 128 3.13 12.39 -12.77
C GLU A 128 1.91 12.43 -11.83
N PHE A 129 1.88 13.43 -10.96
CA PHE A 129 0.81 13.61 -9.97
C PHE A 129 0.58 15.08 -9.63
N ALA A 130 -0.61 15.36 -9.09
CA ALA A 130 -0.89 16.64 -8.44
C ALA A 130 -0.68 16.55 -6.93
N LEU A 131 0.01 17.54 -6.32
CA LEU A 131 0.29 17.53 -4.88
C LEU A 131 -0.93 17.34 -3.97
N PRO A 132 -2.13 17.86 -4.30
CA PRO A 132 -3.32 17.60 -3.49
C PRO A 132 -3.73 16.13 -3.40
N GLU A 133 -3.38 15.30 -4.38
CA GLU A 133 -3.68 13.86 -4.37
C GLU A 133 -2.84 13.15 -3.31
N ILE A 134 -1.53 13.40 -3.33
CA ILE A 134 -0.61 12.83 -2.35
C ILE A 134 -0.90 13.37 -0.94
N GLN A 135 -1.22 14.66 -0.82
CA GLN A 135 -1.59 15.23 0.47
C GLN A 135 -2.79 14.51 1.10
N LYS A 136 -3.82 14.20 0.31
CA LYS A 136 -5.00 13.46 0.79
C LYS A 136 -4.62 12.08 1.36
N ILE A 137 -3.74 11.34 0.67
CA ILE A 137 -3.28 10.02 1.13
C ILE A 137 -2.63 10.12 2.52
N TYR A 138 -1.73 11.09 2.70
CA TYR A 138 -1.08 11.30 4.00
C TYR A 138 -2.06 11.78 5.06
N GLU A 139 -3.02 12.63 4.71
CA GLU A 139 -4.04 13.11 5.63
C GLU A 139 -4.97 11.98 6.10
N GLU A 140 -5.35 11.09 5.21
CA GLU A 140 -6.16 9.91 5.52
C GLU A 140 -5.38 8.92 6.39
N LEU A 141 -4.17 8.55 5.96
CA LEU A 141 -3.38 7.54 6.63
C LEU A 141 -2.91 7.95 8.03
N LEU A 142 -2.45 9.21 8.15
CA LEU A 142 -1.90 9.73 9.41
C LEU A 142 -2.95 10.43 10.27
N GLU A 143 -4.20 10.45 9.82
CA GLU A 143 -5.34 11.08 10.52
C GLU A 143 -5.04 12.53 10.93
N LYS A 144 -4.31 13.25 10.07
CA LYS A 144 -3.79 14.59 10.35
C LYS A 144 -3.97 15.50 9.15
N LYS A 145 -4.43 16.74 9.37
CA LYS A 145 -4.52 17.76 8.32
C LYS A 145 -3.20 18.49 8.13
N TYR A 146 -2.86 18.77 6.88
CA TYR A 146 -1.65 19.50 6.51
C TYR A 146 -2.00 20.81 5.81
N ASP A 147 -1.28 21.89 6.16
CA ASP A 147 -1.31 23.10 5.36
C ASP A 147 -0.65 22.89 3.99
N ARG A 148 -1.34 23.23 2.92
CA ARG A 148 -0.91 22.98 1.53
C ARG A 148 0.46 23.60 1.20
N ARG A 149 0.75 24.80 1.72
CA ARG A 149 2.03 25.49 1.44
C ARG A 149 3.17 24.78 2.16
N ASN A 150 2.97 24.39 3.40
CA ASN A 150 3.96 23.69 4.21
C ASN A 150 4.21 22.29 3.68
N PHE A 151 3.17 21.57 3.27
CA PHE A 151 3.28 20.26 2.63
C PHE A 151 4.16 20.34 1.37
N ARG A 152 3.85 21.27 0.46
CA ARG A 152 4.65 21.50 -0.74
C ARG A 152 6.09 21.90 -0.42
N LYS A 153 6.29 22.86 0.51
CA LYS A 153 7.63 23.32 0.90
C LYS A 153 8.48 22.17 1.44
N LYS A 154 7.88 21.26 2.20
CA LYS A 154 8.58 20.11 2.76
C LYS A 154 9.10 19.18 1.66
N LEU A 155 8.25 18.77 0.71
CA LEU A 155 8.66 17.89 -0.39
C LEU A 155 9.73 18.52 -1.29
N ILE A 156 9.62 19.83 -1.57
CA ILE A 156 10.63 20.57 -2.32
C ILE A 156 11.96 20.66 -1.54
N LYS A 157 11.89 20.96 -0.22
CA LYS A 157 13.09 21.03 0.63
C LYS A 157 13.81 19.68 0.74
N LEU A 158 13.07 18.58 0.74
CA LEU A 158 13.62 17.22 0.73
C LEU A 158 14.23 16.86 -0.63
N ASP A 159 13.96 17.66 -1.65
CA ASP A 159 14.42 17.43 -3.02
C ASP A 159 14.00 16.08 -3.61
N VAL A 160 12.80 15.62 -3.25
CA VAL A 160 12.25 14.32 -3.70
C VAL A 160 11.31 14.45 -4.90
N ILE A 161 10.90 15.67 -5.26
CA ILE A 161 9.99 15.95 -6.38
C ILE A 161 10.57 17.00 -7.31
N GLU A 162 10.19 16.94 -8.57
CA GLU A 162 10.44 17.98 -9.57
C GLU A 162 9.12 18.55 -10.12
N ASP A 163 9.10 19.86 -10.36
CA ASP A 163 7.97 20.56 -11.01
C ASP A 163 8.13 20.35 -12.53
N LEU A 164 7.11 19.75 -13.14
CA LEU A 164 7.12 19.48 -14.58
C LEU A 164 6.78 20.70 -15.43
N ASN A 165 6.46 21.83 -14.81
CA ASN A 165 5.93 23.02 -15.46
C ASN A 165 4.69 22.74 -16.33
N LYS A 166 3.96 21.68 -16.01
CA LYS A 166 2.70 21.26 -16.62
C LYS A 166 1.54 21.53 -15.67
N ILE A 167 0.36 21.62 -16.25
CA ILE A 167 -0.91 21.77 -15.53
C ILE A 167 -1.80 20.60 -15.91
N SER A 168 -2.52 20.04 -14.92
CA SER A 168 -3.45 18.95 -15.17
C SER A 168 -4.61 19.39 -16.08
N GLU A 169 -4.96 18.51 -17.02
CA GLU A 169 -6.10 18.72 -17.94
C GLU A 169 -7.46 18.40 -17.29
N ASN A 170 -7.53 18.29 -15.96
CA ASN A 170 -8.74 17.86 -15.26
C ASN A 170 -9.94 18.74 -15.59
N LYS A 171 -10.97 18.13 -16.19
CA LYS A 171 -12.24 18.75 -16.58
C LYS A 171 -13.11 19.17 -15.39
N LYS A 172 -12.79 18.72 -14.16
CA LYS A 172 -13.53 19.05 -12.93
C LYS A 172 -12.57 19.67 -11.90
N GLY A 173 -12.63 20.99 -11.74
CA GLY A 173 -11.90 21.72 -10.74
C GLY A 173 -10.84 22.69 -11.28
N ARG A 174 -10.13 23.40 -10.38
CA ARG A 174 -9.05 24.31 -10.75
C ARG A 174 -7.84 23.50 -11.23
N PRO A 175 -7.26 23.83 -12.39
CA PRO A 175 -6.03 23.19 -12.89
C PRO A 175 -4.93 23.17 -11.82
N ALA A 176 -4.30 22.02 -11.62
CA ALA A 176 -3.25 21.82 -10.64
C ALA A 176 -1.89 21.62 -11.32
N LYS A 177 -0.82 22.14 -10.72
CA LYS A 177 0.54 21.86 -11.18
C LYS A 177 0.87 20.40 -11.01
N LEU A 178 1.55 19.81 -12.00
CA LEU A 178 2.02 18.45 -12.02
C LEU A 178 3.48 18.35 -11.60
N TYR A 179 3.75 17.31 -10.84
CA TYR A 179 5.06 16.96 -10.30
C TYR A 179 5.39 15.51 -10.62
N ARG A 180 6.66 15.16 -10.52
CA ARG A 180 7.14 13.78 -10.59
C ARG A 180 8.10 13.52 -9.44
N PHE A 181 8.12 12.29 -8.93
CA PHE A 181 9.15 11.87 -7.99
C PHE A 181 10.49 11.72 -8.72
N LYS A 182 11.54 12.25 -8.11
CA LYS A 182 12.91 12.08 -8.61
C LYS A 182 13.40 10.65 -8.41
N ASP A 183 14.32 10.22 -9.26
CA ASP A 183 15.08 9.00 -9.05
C ASP A 183 16.22 9.31 -8.07
N ILE A 184 16.00 8.98 -6.81
CA ILE A 184 16.99 9.15 -5.75
C ILE A 184 17.40 7.76 -5.23
N THR A 185 18.70 7.63 -4.94
CA THR A 185 19.29 6.35 -4.50
C THR A 185 18.99 6.01 -3.04
N GLU A 186 18.75 7.02 -2.21
CA GLU A 186 18.46 6.84 -0.79
C GLU A 186 17.03 7.23 -0.47
N ASP A 187 16.35 6.38 0.31
CA ASP A 187 15.01 6.69 0.82
C ASP A 187 15.06 7.85 1.80
N LYS A 188 14.14 8.79 1.63
CA LYS A 188 13.93 9.91 2.53
C LYS A 188 12.61 9.78 3.26
N ILE A 189 12.64 10.11 4.55
CA ILE A 189 11.43 10.17 5.37
C ILE A 189 10.67 11.44 5.04
N LEU A 190 9.47 11.28 4.52
CA LEU A 190 8.63 12.38 4.06
C LEU A 190 7.82 13.01 5.21
N PHE A 191 7.26 12.18 6.13
CA PHE A 191 6.36 12.63 7.19
C PHE A 191 6.53 11.87 8.51
#